data_b8d2dcae0210abca78365e7487a4a773
#
_entry.id   b8d2dcae0210abca78365e7487a4a773
#
_cell.length_a   1.000
_cell.length_b   1.000
_cell.length_c   1.000
_cell.angle_alpha   90.00
_cell.angle_beta   90.00
_cell.angle_gamma   90.00
#
_symmetry.space_group_name_H-M   'P 1'
#
loop_
_entity.id
_entity.type
_entity.pdbx_description
1 polymer ?
#
loop_
_entity_poly.entity_id
_entity_poly.type
_entity_poly.pdbx_seq_one_letter_code
_entity_poly.pdbx_strand_id
1 'polypeptide(L)'
;MDEGPINVLLADDDEGFLTSLRELVDRQPELHVVAVARNGIEAIEYADLHDPDAAVIDLHMPLLDGVTAIARLRQDHANLCLIALTGDEDSDLHRAVRQAGADAVLEKGEMVGMLIDRLTRARATR
;
A
#
# COMPACT_ATOMS: atom_id res chain seq x y z
N MET A 1 -14.28 2.25 20.89
CA MET A 1 -13.82 0.88 21.05
C MET A 1 -12.49 0.68 20.33
N ASP A 2 -11.53 0.15 21.01
CA ASP A 2 -10.23 -0.07 20.43
C ASP A 2 -10.20 -1.41 19.68
N GLU A 3 -9.84 -1.36 18.41
CA GLU A 3 -9.72 -2.55 17.59
C GLU A 3 -8.27 -2.98 17.39
N GLY A 4 -7.38 -2.41 18.19
CA GLY A 4 -5.97 -2.63 18.04
C GLY A 4 -5.39 -1.79 16.89
N PRO A 5 -4.13 -2.04 16.51
CA PRO A 5 -3.50 -1.25 15.47
C PRO A 5 -4.10 -1.52 14.08
N ILE A 6 -3.87 -0.58 13.19
CA ILE A 6 -4.20 -0.73 11.79
C ILE A 6 -3.07 -1.55 11.17
N ASN A 7 -3.40 -2.70 10.60
CA ASN A 7 -2.41 -3.61 10.02
C ASN A 7 -2.10 -3.22 8.59
N VAL A 8 -0.83 -3.03 8.29
CA VAL A 8 -0.37 -2.49 7.01
C VAL A 8 0.55 -3.48 6.29
N LEU A 9 0.27 -3.72 5.02
CA LEU A 9 1.15 -4.45 4.11
C LEU A 9 1.95 -3.43 3.31
N LEU A 10 3.26 -3.59 3.24
CA LEU A 10 4.13 -2.74 2.42
C LEU A 10 4.71 -3.57 1.28
N ALA A 11 4.68 -3.06 0.06
CA ALA A 11 5.22 -3.75 -1.10
C ALA A 11 6.08 -2.81 -1.95
N ASP A 12 7.36 -3.15 -2.09
CA ASP A 12 8.33 -2.40 -2.89
C ASP A 12 9.55 -3.31 -3.11
N ASP A 13 10.15 -3.25 -4.28
CA ASP A 13 11.34 -4.06 -4.56
C ASP A 13 12.64 -3.37 -4.15
N ASP A 14 12.59 -2.09 -3.81
CA ASP A 14 13.77 -1.35 -3.34
C ASP A 14 13.89 -1.54 -1.82
N GLU A 15 14.87 -2.35 -1.40
CA GLU A 15 15.03 -2.68 0.01
C GLU A 15 15.37 -1.48 0.89
N GLY A 16 16.14 -0.52 0.37
CA GLY A 16 16.48 0.69 1.11
C GLY A 16 15.24 1.54 1.38
N PHE A 17 14.43 1.74 0.36
CA PHE A 17 13.18 2.48 0.50
C PHE A 17 12.23 1.75 1.44
N LEU A 18 12.12 0.44 1.29
CA LEU A 18 11.23 -0.38 2.10
C LEU A 18 11.60 -0.33 3.58
N THR A 19 12.89 -0.40 3.89
CA THR A 19 13.38 -0.29 5.27
C THR A 19 13.00 1.07 5.88
N SER A 20 13.21 2.14 5.12
CA SER A 20 12.87 3.49 5.59
C SER A 20 11.37 3.65 5.78
N LEU A 21 10.59 3.13 4.85
CA LEU A 21 9.14 3.19 4.93
C LEU A 21 8.61 2.41 6.13
N ARG A 22 9.16 1.23 6.37
CA ARG A 22 8.77 0.40 7.50
C ARG A 22 9.06 1.11 8.83
N GLU A 23 10.25 1.72 8.94
CA GLU A 23 10.59 2.47 10.15
C GLU A 23 9.62 3.62 10.39
N LEU A 24 9.27 4.34 9.31
CA LEU A 24 8.35 5.45 9.39
C LEU A 24 6.98 5.01 9.90
N VAL A 25 6.46 3.93 9.33
CA VAL A 25 5.14 3.39 9.71
C VAL A 25 5.18 2.86 11.14
N ASP A 26 6.23 2.13 11.51
CA ASP A 26 6.34 1.53 12.84
C ASP A 26 6.47 2.57 13.96
N ARG A 27 6.86 3.80 13.64
CA ARG A 27 6.91 4.87 14.64
C ARG A 27 5.51 5.36 15.05
N GLN A 28 4.51 5.05 14.25
CA GLN A 28 3.14 5.48 14.53
C GLN A 28 2.47 4.44 15.42
N PRO A 29 2.05 4.81 16.65
CA PRO A 29 1.50 3.82 17.59
C PRO A 29 0.23 3.15 17.09
N GLU A 30 -0.54 3.80 16.21
CA GLU A 30 -1.76 3.21 15.69
C GLU A 30 -1.53 2.30 14.48
N LEU A 31 -0.30 2.22 13.95
CA LEU A 31 0.01 1.42 12.75
C LEU A 31 0.93 0.25 13.08
N HIS A 32 0.72 -0.86 12.40
CA HIS A 32 1.55 -2.05 12.55
C HIS A 32 1.81 -2.68 11.20
N VAL A 33 3.09 -2.85 10.84
CA VAL A 33 3.45 -3.51 9.59
C VAL A 33 3.35 -5.01 9.80
N VAL A 34 2.38 -5.65 9.14
CA VAL A 34 2.16 -7.10 9.29
C VAL A 34 2.93 -7.91 8.27
N ALA A 35 3.27 -7.33 7.14
CA ALA A 35 3.97 -8.03 6.09
C ALA A 35 4.69 -7.06 5.16
N VAL A 36 5.76 -7.55 4.57
CA VAL A 36 6.59 -6.80 3.62
C VAL A 36 6.75 -7.67 2.39
N ALA A 37 6.35 -7.18 1.23
CA ALA A 37 6.44 -7.87 -0.05
C ALA A 37 7.44 -7.16 -0.96
N ARG A 38 8.14 -7.92 -1.79
CA ARG A 38 9.14 -7.39 -2.71
C ARG A 38 8.74 -7.46 -4.17
N ASN A 39 7.54 -7.96 -4.42
CA ASN A 39 6.99 -8.02 -5.78
C ASN A 39 5.48 -8.16 -5.70
N GLY A 40 4.81 -8.04 -6.86
CA GLY A 40 3.36 -8.07 -6.90
C GLY A 40 2.75 -9.40 -6.50
N ILE A 41 3.44 -10.49 -6.78
CA ILE A 41 2.93 -11.83 -6.43
C ILE A 41 2.94 -11.99 -4.91
N GLU A 42 4.04 -11.61 -4.25
CA GLU A 42 4.12 -11.65 -2.79
C GLU A 42 3.07 -10.74 -2.15
N ALA A 43 2.84 -9.57 -2.77
CA ALA A 43 1.83 -8.64 -2.24
C ALA A 43 0.45 -9.30 -2.19
N ILE A 44 0.08 -10.00 -3.25
CA ILE A 44 -1.20 -10.70 -3.32
C ILE A 44 -1.25 -11.84 -2.29
N GLU A 45 -0.18 -12.65 -2.23
CA GLU A 45 -0.12 -13.76 -1.29
C GLU A 45 -0.21 -13.30 0.16
N TYR A 46 0.53 -12.25 0.49
CA TYR A 46 0.55 -11.75 1.88
C TYR A 46 -0.73 -11.04 2.27
N ALA A 47 -1.40 -10.41 1.31
CA ALA A 47 -2.72 -9.82 1.58
C ALA A 47 -3.74 -10.92 1.93
N ASP A 48 -3.69 -12.03 1.20
CA ASP A 48 -4.58 -13.17 1.48
C ASP A 48 -4.26 -13.79 2.84
N LEU A 49 -2.97 -13.89 3.16
CA LEU A 49 -2.53 -14.54 4.40
C LEU A 49 -2.80 -13.69 5.64
N HIS A 50 -2.59 -12.40 5.56
CA HIS A 50 -2.62 -11.51 6.73
C HIS A 50 -3.87 -10.65 6.84
N ASP A 51 -4.66 -10.56 5.79
CA ASP A 51 -5.88 -9.74 5.76
C ASP A 51 -5.67 -8.33 6.34
N PRO A 52 -4.74 -7.55 5.76
CA PRO A 52 -4.42 -6.23 6.32
C PRO A 52 -5.56 -5.23 6.14
N ASP A 53 -5.50 -4.15 6.91
CA ASP A 53 -6.45 -3.04 6.79
C ASP A 53 -6.06 -2.11 5.65
N ALA A 54 -4.77 -2.01 5.37
CA ALA A 54 -4.24 -1.14 4.33
C ALA A 54 -3.04 -1.79 3.66
N ALA A 55 -2.81 -1.44 2.39
CA ALA A 55 -1.64 -1.89 1.66
C ALA A 55 -1.05 -0.71 0.89
N VAL A 56 0.27 -0.59 0.96
CA VAL A 56 1.03 0.43 0.24
C VAL A 56 1.83 -0.30 -0.84
N ILE A 57 1.51 -0.04 -2.10
CA ILE A 57 2.00 -0.81 -3.23
C ILE A 57 2.80 0.08 -4.18
N ASP A 58 4.09 -0.24 -4.36
CA ASP A 58 4.91 0.40 -5.39
C ASP A 58 4.43 -0.06 -6.77
N LEU A 59 4.27 0.88 -7.69
CA LEU A 59 3.78 0.56 -9.03
C LEU A 59 4.83 -0.11 -9.91
N HIS A 60 6.10 0.03 -9.58
CA HIS A 60 7.20 -0.50 -10.39
C HIS A 60 7.91 -1.64 -9.67
N MET A 61 7.31 -2.84 -9.73
CA MET A 61 7.88 -4.04 -9.12
C MET A 61 8.03 -5.14 -10.16
N PRO A 62 9.00 -6.06 -9.95
CA PRO A 62 9.14 -7.20 -10.87
C PRO A 62 8.01 -8.21 -10.71
N LEU A 63 7.94 -9.13 -11.64
CA LEU A 63 7.04 -10.28 -11.72
C LEU A 63 5.59 -9.92 -12.05
N LEU A 64 5.02 -8.96 -11.33
CA LEU A 64 3.66 -8.52 -11.58
C LEU A 64 3.63 -7.02 -11.35
N ASP A 65 3.21 -6.26 -12.35
CA ASP A 65 3.19 -4.80 -12.24
C ASP A 65 2.15 -4.32 -11.22
N GLY A 66 2.37 -3.09 -10.73
CA GLY A 66 1.55 -2.55 -9.64
C GLY A 66 0.09 -2.34 -10.00
N VAL A 67 -0.20 -1.97 -11.25
CA VAL A 67 -1.59 -1.75 -11.67
C VAL A 67 -2.35 -3.07 -11.61
N THR A 68 -1.74 -4.14 -12.14
CA THR A 68 -2.36 -5.48 -12.11
C THR A 68 -2.52 -5.98 -10.68
N ALA A 69 -1.50 -5.76 -9.83
CA ALA A 69 -1.57 -6.15 -8.44
C ALA A 69 -2.70 -5.44 -7.71
N ILE A 70 -2.86 -4.14 -7.94
CA ILE A 70 -3.92 -3.35 -7.32
C ILE A 70 -5.30 -3.81 -7.78
N ALA A 71 -5.45 -4.10 -9.07
CA ALA A 71 -6.73 -4.60 -9.59
C ALA A 71 -7.11 -5.91 -8.91
N ARG A 72 -6.14 -6.82 -8.76
CA ARG A 72 -6.38 -8.11 -8.12
C ARG A 72 -6.68 -7.95 -6.63
N LEU A 73 -5.92 -7.11 -5.94
CA LEU A 73 -6.16 -6.85 -4.52
C LEU A 73 -7.53 -6.24 -4.28
N ARG A 74 -7.97 -5.33 -5.14
CA ARG A 74 -9.30 -4.75 -5.01
C ARG A 74 -10.39 -5.77 -5.26
N GLN A 75 -10.19 -6.65 -6.22
CA GLN A 75 -11.16 -7.69 -6.52
C GLN A 75 -11.34 -8.65 -5.34
N ASP A 76 -10.23 -9.03 -4.70
CA ASP A 76 -10.24 -10.02 -3.62
C ASP A 76 -10.51 -9.41 -2.24
N HIS A 77 -10.25 -8.12 -2.06
CA HIS A 77 -10.34 -7.44 -0.76
C HIS A 77 -11.07 -6.10 -0.93
N ALA A 78 -12.39 -6.14 -0.94
CA ALA A 78 -13.22 -4.97 -1.26
C ALA A 78 -13.02 -3.79 -0.31
N ASN A 79 -12.70 -4.07 0.95
CA ASN A 79 -12.57 -3.03 1.97
C ASN A 79 -11.13 -2.62 2.28
N LEU A 80 -10.17 -3.19 1.57
CA LEU A 80 -8.76 -2.88 1.77
C LEU A 80 -8.47 -1.43 1.34
N CYS A 81 -7.79 -0.68 2.20
CA CYS A 81 -7.33 0.66 1.81
C CYS A 81 -6.08 0.50 0.96
N LEU A 82 -6.18 0.80 -0.33
CA LEU A 82 -5.09 0.61 -1.28
C LEU A 82 -4.44 1.94 -1.64
N ILE A 83 -3.17 2.08 -1.31
CA ILE A 83 -2.38 3.26 -1.61
C ILE A 83 -1.26 2.87 -2.57
N ALA A 84 -1.25 3.48 -3.75
CA ALA A 84 -0.20 3.25 -4.72
C ALA A 84 0.91 4.27 -4.54
N LEU A 85 2.16 3.82 -4.65
CA LEU A 85 3.34 4.70 -4.64
C LEU A 85 4.00 4.66 -6.00
N THR A 86 4.43 5.82 -6.47
CA THR A 86 5.15 5.91 -7.72
C THR A 86 6.19 7.03 -7.66
N GLY A 87 7.31 6.84 -8.38
CA GLY A 87 8.25 7.92 -8.62
C GLY A 87 7.90 8.71 -9.88
N ASP A 88 6.77 8.39 -10.49
CA ASP A 88 6.39 8.86 -11.81
C ASP A 88 5.23 9.85 -11.73
N GLU A 89 5.34 10.96 -12.47
CA GLU A 89 4.29 11.97 -12.51
C GLU A 89 3.30 11.74 -13.66
N ASP A 90 3.37 10.59 -14.32
CA ASP A 90 2.53 10.26 -15.47
C ASP A 90 1.05 10.21 -15.06
N SER A 91 0.27 11.16 -15.55
CA SER A 91 -1.14 11.26 -15.20
C SER A 91 -1.98 10.11 -15.76
N ASP A 92 -1.55 9.52 -16.87
CA ASP A 92 -2.25 8.35 -17.42
C ASP A 92 -2.05 7.13 -16.53
N LEU A 93 -0.85 6.96 -15.97
CA LEU A 93 -0.56 5.90 -15.02
C LEU A 93 -1.39 6.10 -13.75
N HIS A 94 -1.44 7.32 -13.23
CA HIS A 94 -2.22 7.63 -12.04
C HIS A 94 -3.71 7.32 -12.25
N ARG A 95 -4.23 7.67 -13.42
CA ARG A 95 -5.63 7.38 -13.76
C ARG A 95 -5.88 5.88 -13.84
N ALA A 96 -4.98 5.14 -14.50
CA ALA A 96 -5.12 3.69 -14.64
C ALA A 96 -5.13 3.01 -13.27
N VAL A 97 -4.28 3.46 -12.37
CA VAL A 97 -4.18 2.90 -11.02
C VAL A 97 -5.45 3.17 -10.22
N ARG A 98 -6.00 4.38 -10.31
CA ARG A 98 -7.25 4.70 -9.62
C ARG A 98 -8.40 3.88 -10.18
N GLN A 99 -8.46 3.70 -11.49
CA GLN A 99 -9.48 2.86 -12.13
C GLN A 99 -9.35 1.40 -11.73
N ALA A 100 -8.12 0.95 -11.49
CA ALA A 100 -7.87 -0.41 -11.01
C ALA A 100 -8.34 -0.62 -9.58
N GLY A 101 -8.54 0.45 -8.81
CA GLY A 101 -9.08 0.35 -7.47
C GLY A 101 -8.27 0.98 -6.35
N ALA A 102 -7.21 1.72 -6.67
CA ALA A 102 -6.44 2.41 -5.64
C ALA A 102 -7.26 3.56 -5.04
N ASP A 103 -7.22 3.69 -3.74
CA ASP A 103 -7.88 4.79 -3.04
C ASP A 103 -7.07 6.09 -3.11
N ALA A 104 -5.76 5.96 -3.26
CA ALA A 104 -4.87 7.11 -3.39
C ALA A 104 -3.63 6.73 -4.18
N VAL A 105 -3.05 7.71 -4.87
CA VAL A 105 -1.78 7.56 -5.57
C VAL A 105 -0.87 8.66 -5.05
N LEU A 106 0.26 8.28 -4.47
CA LEU A 106 1.21 9.23 -3.89
C LEU A 106 2.57 9.10 -4.57
N GLU A 107 3.24 10.23 -4.75
CA GLU A 107 4.59 10.23 -5.30
C GLU A 107 5.59 10.04 -4.18
N LYS A 108 6.57 9.17 -4.41
CA LYS A 108 7.56 8.79 -3.38
C LYS A 108 8.29 9.99 -2.78
N GLY A 109 8.52 11.04 -3.56
CA GLY A 109 9.24 12.22 -3.07
C GLY A 109 8.47 13.11 -2.13
N GLU A 110 7.15 12.99 -2.09
CA GLU A 110 6.30 13.93 -1.34
C GLU A 110 5.35 13.26 -0.36
N MET A 111 5.54 12.00 -0.12
CA MET A 111 4.49 11.17 0.47
C MET A 111 4.39 11.11 1.99
N VAL A 112 5.44 11.51 2.72
CA VAL A 112 5.55 11.14 4.15
C VAL A 112 4.32 11.52 4.97
N GLY A 113 3.98 12.81 4.98
CA GLY A 113 2.82 13.26 5.77
C GLY A 113 1.50 12.73 5.25
N MET A 114 1.36 12.71 3.93
CA MET A 114 0.12 12.24 3.29
C MET A 114 -0.10 10.76 3.50
N LEU A 115 0.98 9.98 3.45
CA LEU A 115 0.89 8.54 3.63
C LEU A 115 0.41 8.19 5.04
N ILE A 116 1.02 8.78 6.05
CA ILE A 116 0.63 8.52 7.44
C ILE A 116 -0.83 8.92 7.66
N ASP A 117 -1.23 10.07 7.13
CA ASP A 117 -2.61 10.54 7.24
C ASP A 117 -3.60 9.53 6.63
N ARG A 118 -3.29 9.04 5.42
CA ARG A 118 -4.14 8.05 4.76
C ARG A 118 -4.21 6.74 5.52
N LEU A 119 -3.07 6.29 6.04
CA LEU A 119 -3.01 5.02 6.77
C LEU A 119 -3.79 5.10 8.08
N THR A 120 -3.66 6.21 8.80
CA THR A 120 -4.37 6.34 10.08
C THR A 120 -5.88 6.46 9.89
N ARG A 121 -6.34 6.78 8.69
CA ARG A 121 -7.77 6.83 8.36
C ARG A 121 -8.30 5.53 7.77
N ALA A 122 -7.47 4.50 7.63
CA ALA A 122 -7.87 3.30 6.89
C ALA A 122 -9.15 2.67 7.42
N ARG A 123 -9.34 2.64 8.73
CA ARG A 123 -10.55 2.07 9.32
C ARG A 123 -11.78 2.92 9.12
N ALA A 124 -11.59 4.23 9.00
CA ALA A 124 -12.70 5.15 8.83
C ALA A 124 -13.39 4.99 7.47
N THR A 125 -12.68 4.44 6.48
CA THR A 125 -13.20 4.26 5.13
C THR A 125 -13.76 2.86 4.87
N ARG A 126 -13.70 1.98 5.84
CA ARG A 126 -14.14 0.60 5.68
C ARG A 126 -15.58 0.37 6.09
#